data_6aaadab6fea52b78b102ec07cdb07493
#
_entry.id   6aaadab6fea52b78b102ec07cdb07493
#
_cell.length_a   1.000
_cell.length_b   1.000
_cell.length_c   1.000
_cell.angle_alpha   90.00
_cell.angle_beta   90.00
_cell.angle_gamma   90.00
#
_symmetry.space_group_name_H-M   'P 1'
#
loop_
_entity.id
_entity.type
_entity.pdbx_description
1 polymer ?
#
loop_
_entity_poly.entity_id
_entity_poly.type
_entity_poly.pdbx_seq_one_letter_code
_entity_poly.pdbx_strand_id
1 'polypeptide(L)'
;MKGIVFTEFLELVEQKFGLEMVDRIITQSNLESKGIYTAIGTYEFSEMLQLLQNLNDNTGIEINDLLRIYGEHFFSVLESNYSQLIERYSTPLEMLASVEKHIHVEVQKIYPDATLPTFDVISLEDKSLEMIYKSGKAMHHFGLGLMHKTFEHFNKKANIILEKIKPDGTEVRFLIEEI
;
A
#
# COMPACT_ATOMS: atom_id res chain seq x y z
N MET A 1 -11.02 1.32 -7.29
CA MET A 1 -9.59 0.96 -7.07
C MET A 1 -9.09 0.19 -8.29
N LYS A 2 -7.82 0.37 -8.70
CA LYS A 2 -7.27 -0.37 -9.86
C LYS A 2 -7.13 -1.85 -9.56
N GLY A 3 -7.38 -2.67 -10.58
CA GLY A 3 -7.40 -4.13 -10.46
C GLY A 3 -6.08 -4.76 -10.07
N ILE A 4 -4.94 -4.12 -10.43
CA ILE A 4 -3.62 -4.57 -9.96
C ILE A 4 -3.54 -4.69 -8.43
N VAL A 5 -4.23 -3.81 -7.71
CA VAL A 5 -4.28 -3.87 -6.24
C VAL A 5 -5.05 -5.10 -5.76
N PHE A 6 -6.02 -5.59 -6.50
CA PHE A 6 -6.75 -6.83 -6.17
C PHE A 6 -5.99 -8.07 -6.58
N THR A 7 -5.43 -8.10 -7.80
CA THR A 7 -4.68 -9.27 -8.28
C THR A 7 -3.46 -9.56 -7.41
N GLU A 8 -2.70 -8.54 -7.03
CA GLU A 8 -1.53 -8.68 -6.15
C GLU A 8 -1.91 -9.05 -4.70
N PHE A 9 -3.07 -8.55 -4.23
CA PHE A 9 -3.58 -8.96 -2.92
C PHE A 9 -3.93 -10.45 -2.89
N LEU A 10 -4.65 -10.95 -3.90
CA LEU A 10 -5.01 -12.36 -3.97
C LEU A 10 -3.77 -13.24 -4.19
N GLU A 11 -2.77 -12.78 -4.94
CA GLU A 11 -1.49 -13.47 -5.09
C GLU A 11 -0.74 -13.58 -3.76
N LEU A 12 -0.69 -12.50 -2.98
CA LEU A 12 -0.13 -12.52 -1.63
C LEU A 12 -0.86 -13.53 -0.72
N VAL A 13 -2.20 -13.56 -0.78
CA VAL A 13 -3.01 -14.49 0.01
C VAL A 13 -2.69 -15.94 -0.41
N GLU A 14 -2.60 -16.20 -1.70
CA GLU A 14 -2.23 -17.54 -2.21
C GLU A 14 -0.83 -17.95 -1.72
N GLN A 15 0.15 -17.07 -1.84
CA GLN A 15 1.53 -17.35 -1.42
C GLN A 15 1.65 -17.64 0.07
N LYS A 16 0.89 -16.93 0.92
CA LYS A 16 1.01 -17.05 2.38
C LYS A 16 0.09 -18.09 3.00
N PHE A 17 -1.09 -18.28 2.44
CA PHE A 17 -2.17 -19.08 3.04
C PHE A 17 -2.71 -20.17 2.13
N GLY A 18 -2.26 -20.22 0.88
CA GLY A 18 -2.67 -21.21 -0.11
C GLY A 18 -3.95 -20.84 -0.87
N LEU A 19 -4.18 -21.54 -1.98
CA LEU A 19 -5.30 -21.30 -2.89
C LEU A 19 -6.66 -21.51 -2.20
N GLU A 20 -6.75 -22.43 -1.25
CA GLU A 20 -8.00 -22.67 -0.49
C GLU A 20 -8.44 -21.42 0.31
N MET A 21 -7.50 -20.62 0.80
CA MET A 21 -7.82 -19.38 1.48
C MET A 21 -8.33 -18.33 0.50
N VAL A 22 -7.73 -18.24 -0.68
CA VAL A 22 -8.21 -17.34 -1.75
C VAL A 22 -9.67 -17.66 -2.10
N ASP A 23 -9.97 -18.95 -2.38
CA ASP A 23 -11.33 -19.39 -2.68
C ASP A 23 -12.30 -19.09 -1.53
N ARG A 24 -11.87 -19.32 -0.29
CA ARG A 24 -12.67 -19.10 0.91
C ARG A 24 -13.05 -17.63 1.08
N ILE A 25 -12.09 -16.69 1.01
CA ILE A 25 -12.39 -15.26 1.19
C ILE A 25 -13.25 -14.71 0.05
N ILE A 26 -13.06 -15.20 -1.18
CA ILE A 26 -13.91 -14.84 -2.32
C ILE A 26 -15.34 -15.34 -2.11
N THR A 27 -15.50 -16.61 -1.74
CA THR A 27 -16.82 -17.22 -1.55
C THR A 27 -17.60 -16.61 -0.37
N GLN A 28 -16.90 -16.18 0.68
CA GLN A 28 -17.50 -15.49 1.83
C GLN A 28 -17.87 -14.04 1.55
N SER A 29 -17.40 -13.46 0.46
CA SER A 29 -17.63 -12.07 0.07
C SER A 29 -18.80 -11.94 -0.91
N ASN A 30 -19.51 -10.81 -0.84
CA ASN A 30 -20.50 -10.44 -1.85
C ASN A 30 -19.86 -9.47 -2.86
N LEU A 31 -19.14 -10.02 -3.83
CA LEU A 31 -18.36 -9.26 -4.81
C LEU A 31 -19.13 -9.13 -6.13
N GLU A 32 -19.27 -7.93 -6.64
CA GLU A 32 -19.84 -7.68 -7.96
C GLU A 32 -18.95 -8.31 -9.06
N SER A 33 -17.62 -8.21 -8.88
CA SER A 33 -16.62 -8.85 -9.74
C SER A 33 -16.61 -10.36 -9.68
N LYS A 34 -17.27 -10.99 -8.70
CA LYS A 34 -17.20 -12.43 -8.39
C LYS A 34 -15.76 -12.93 -8.11
N GLY A 35 -14.88 -12.02 -7.67
CA GLY A 35 -13.47 -12.32 -7.44
C GLY A 35 -12.61 -12.38 -8.71
N ILE A 36 -13.16 -11.98 -9.86
CA ILE A 36 -12.44 -11.95 -11.14
C ILE A 36 -11.93 -10.54 -11.39
N TYR A 37 -10.61 -10.36 -11.29
CA TYR A 37 -9.96 -9.07 -11.47
C TYR A 37 -8.96 -9.11 -12.62
N THR A 38 -8.84 -7.98 -13.32
CA THR A 38 -7.77 -7.74 -14.30
C THR A 38 -6.97 -6.53 -13.83
N ALA A 39 -5.65 -6.56 -13.99
CA ALA A 39 -4.76 -5.50 -13.48
C ALA A 39 -5.16 -4.08 -13.94
N ILE A 40 -5.63 -3.96 -15.19
CA ILE A 40 -6.06 -2.67 -15.79
C ILE A 40 -7.49 -2.27 -15.44
N GLY A 41 -8.31 -3.20 -14.92
CA GLY A 41 -9.70 -2.95 -14.53
C GLY A 41 -9.80 -1.95 -13.38
N THR A 42 -11.01 -1.47 -13.12
CA THR A 42 -11.34 -0.62 -11.98
C THR A 42 -12.52 -1.23 -11.24
N TYR A 43 -12.38 -1.42 -9.94
CA TYR A 43 -13.36 -2.11 -9.09
C TYR A 43 -13.68 -1.30 -7.84
N GLU A 44 -14.83 -1.60 -7.23
CA GLU A 44 -15.26 -0.92 -6.02
C GLU A 44 -14.34 -1.22 -4.84
N PHE A 45 -14.01 -0.21 -4.05
CA PHE A 45 -13.16 -0.37 -2.87
C PHE A 45 -13.81 -1.26 -1.80
N SER A 46 -15.13 -1.29 -1.74
CA SER A 46 -15.89 -2.15 -0.83
C SER A 46 -15.58 -3.64 -1.01
N GLU A 47 -15.18 -4.08 -2.20
CA GLU A 47 -14.74 -5.46 -2.44
C GLU A 47 -13.42 -5.75 -1.71
N MET A 48 -12.45 -4.84 -1.76
CA MET A 48 -11.20 -4.99 -1.01
C MET A 48 -11.45 -5.06 0.50
N LEU A 49 -12.37 -4.24 1.02
CA LEU A 49 -12.72 -4.28 2.44
C LEU A 49 -13.30 -5.63 2.85
N GLN A 50 -14.16 -6.22 2.02
CA GLN A 50 -14.74 -7.54 2.29
C GLN A 50 -13.67 -8.64 2.26
N LEU A 51 -12.77 -8.62 1.28
CA LEU A 51 -11.67 -9.58 1.19
C LEU A 51 -10.74 -9.49 2.41
N LEU A 52 -10.37 -8.28 2.82
CA LEU A 52 -9.56 -8.04 4.02
C LEU A 52 -10.27 -8.50 5.30
N GLN A 53 -11.56 -8.20 5.45
CA GLN A 53 -12.34 -8.61 6.61
C GLN A 53 -12.42 -10.14 6.69
N ASN A 54 -12.75 -10.81 5.59
CA ASN A 54 -12.82 -12.26 5.56
C ASN A 54 -11.45 -12.92 5.81
N LEU A 55 -10.36 -12.30 5.34
CA LEU A 55 -9.02 -12.79 5.65
C LEU A 55 -8.69 -12.64 7.14
N ASN A 56 -9.04 -11.50 7.76
CA ASN A 56 -8.92 -11.30 9.21
C ASN A 56 -9.73 -12.35 9.99
N ASP A 57 -11.00 -12.56 9.62
CA ASP A 57 -11.90 -13.50 10.30
C ASP A 57 -11.38 -14.96 10.22
N ASN A 58 -10.75 -15.33 9.11
CA ASN A 58 -10.21 -16.69 8.91
C ASN A 58 -8.81 -16.89 9.52
N THR A 59 -8.00 -15.83 9.66
CA THR A 59 -6.61 -15.94 10.12
C THR A 59 -6.39 -15.41 11.53
N GLY A 60 -7.26 -14.54 12.02
CA GLY A 60 -7.06 -13.79 13.27
C GLY A 60 -6.00 -12.69 13.20
N ILE A 61 -5.45 -12.41 12.00
CA ILE A 61 -4.46 -11.33 11.82
C ILE A 61 -5.21 -10.01 11.66
N GLU A 62 -4.86 -9.02 12.46
CA GLU A 62 -5.50 -7.70 12.43
C GLU A 62 -5.38 -7.03 11.06
N ILE A 63 -6.44 -6.34 10.62
CA ILE A 63 -6.50 -5.69 9.30
C ILE A 63 -5.32 -4.74 9.07
N ASN A 64 -4.89 -4.02 10.10
CA ASN A 64 -3.74 -3.12 10.02
C ASN A 64 -2.44 -3.86 9.68
N ASP A 65 -2.23 -5.05 10.28
CA ASP A 65 -1.08 -5.90 10.00
C ASP A 65 -1.18 -6.53 8.60
N LEU A 66 -2.37 -6.96 8.19
CA LEU A 66 -2.62 -7.45 6.82
C LEU A 66 -2.29 -6.38 5.79
N LEU A 67 -2.73 -5.14 6.01
CA LEU A 67 -2.43 -4.01 5.13
C LEU A 67 -0.93 -3.70 5.08
N ARG A 68 -0.23 -3.74 6.23
CA ARG A 68 1.21 -3.53 6.29
C ARG A 68 1.96 -4.61 5.51
N ILE A 69 1.65 -5.88 5.76
CA ILE A 69 2.23 -7.02 5.04
C ILE A 69 1.95 -6.91 3.54
N TYR A 70 0.76 -6.48 3.18
CA TYR A 70 0.39 -6.27 1.79
C TYR A 70 1.19 -5.11 1.15
N GLY A 71 1.41 -4.01 1.86
CA GLY A 71 2.27 -2.91 1.40
C GLY A 71 3.71 -3.37 1.16
N GLU A 72 4.25 -4.21 2.05
CA GLU A 72 5.57 -4.81 1.89
C GLU A 72 5.66 -5.68 0.63
N HIS A 73 4.67 -6.54 0.39
CA HIS A 73 4.58 -7.35 -0.83
C HIS A 73 4.47 -6.47 -2.09
N PHE A 74 3.60 -5.47 -2.06
CA PHE A 74 3.35 -4.60 -3.21
C PHE A 74 4.59 -3.79 -3.61
N PHE A 75 5.45 -3.43 -2.66
CA PHE A 75 6.73 -2.80 -2.97
C PHE A 75 7.60 -3.72 -3.85
N SER A 76 7.65 -5.02 -3.55
CA SER A 76 8.42 -5.98 -4.35
C SER A 76 7.86 -6.12 -5.78
N VAL A 77 6.54 -5.97 -5.95
CA VAL A 77 5.91 -5.90 -7.27
C VAL A 77 6.34 -4.64 -8.03
N LEU A 78 6.38 -3.49 -7.34
CA LEU A 78 6.87 -2.23 -7.93
C LEU A 78 8.34 -2.33 -8.31
N GLU A 79 9.18 -2.90 -7.45
CA GLU A 79 10.60 -3.11 -7.71
C GLU A 79 10.83 -4.01 -8.93
N SER A 80 10.07 -5.10 -9.05
CA SER A 80 10.22 -6.06 -10.15
C SER A 80 9.70 -5.53 -11.49
N ASN A 81 8.57 -4.84 -11.49
CA ASN A 81 7.86 -4.46 -12.72
C ASN A 81 8.12 -3.01 -13.13
N TYR A 82 8.55 -2.16 -12.19
CA TYR A 82 8.70 -0.71 -12.38
C TYR A 82 10.00 -0.20 -11.73
N SER A 83 11.10 -0.94 -11.83
CA SER A 83 12.39 -0.63 -11.19
C SER A 83 12.85 0.80 -11.48
N GLN A 84 12.61 1.30 -12.69
CA GLN A 84 12.92 2.66 -13.12
C GLN A 84 12.27 3.77 -12.26
N LEU A 85 11.18 3.46 -11.52
CA LEU A 85 10.58 4.39 -10.56
C LEU A 85 11.41 4.52 -9.29
N ILE A 86 12.21 3.50 -8.97
CA ILE A 86 12.96 3.37 -7.72
C ILE A 86 14.44 3.72 -7.93
N GLU A 87 15.05 3.21 -9.02
CA GLU A 87 16.50 3.29 -9.30
C GLU A 87 17.07 4.72 -9.38
N ARG A 88 16.22 5.73 -9.57
CA ARG A 88 16.66 7.13 -9.67
C ARG A 88 16.97 7.79 -8.33
N TYR A 89 16.57 7.17 -7.22
CA TYR A 89 16.76 7.72 -5.88
C TYR A 89 18.01 7.15 -5.22
N SER A 90 18.70 7.97 -4.43
CA SER A 90 19.90 7.58 -3.71
C SER A 90 19.63 7.29 -2.23
N THR A 91 18.51 7.77 -1.70
CA THR A 91 18.12 7.58 -0.29
C THR A 91 16.62 7.29 -0.14
N PRO A 92 16.22 6.56 0.93
CA PRO A 92 14.82 6.26 1.17
C PRO A 92 14.00 7.53 1.44
N LEU A 93 14.54 8.51 2.16
CA LEU A 93 13.85 9.76 2.47
C LEU A 93 13.59 10.59 1.21
N GLU A 94 14.57 10.66 0.29
CA GLU A 94 14.40 11.32 -0.99
C GLU A 94 13.28 10.67 -1.81
N MET A 95 13.25 9.34 -1.87
CA MET A 95 12.21 8.59 -2.58
C MET A 95 10.84 8.86 -1.97
N LEU A 96 10.69 8.75 -0.65
CA LEU A 96 9.41 8.97 0.05
C LEU A 96 8.92 10.41 -0.10
N ALA A 97 9.80 11.40 0.02
CA ALA A 97 9.44 12.81 -0.19
C ALA A 97 9.01 13.12 -1.63
N SER A 98 9.37 12.26 -2.59
CA SER A 98 9.05 12.42 -4.02
C SER A 98 7.79 11.67 -4.46
N VAL A 99 7.13 10.90 -3.57
CA VAL A 99 5.99 10.04 -3.92
C VAL A 99 4.93 10.81 -4.68
N GLU A 100 4.47 11.94 -4.14
CA GLU A 100 3.38 12.72 -4.74
C GLU A 100 3.79 13.39 -6.06
N LYS A 101 4.97 14.00 -6.08
CA LYS A 101 5.41 14.81 -7.23
C LYS A 101 5.94 13.98 -8.38
N HIS A 102 6.29 12.72 -8.14
CA HIS A 102 6.95 11.91 -9.13
C HIS A 102 6.39 10.50 -9.24
N ILE A 103 6.41 9.68 -8.18
CA ILE A 103 5.96 8.28 -8.30
C ILE A 103 4.48 8.22 -8.67
N HIS A 104 3.61 8.97 -8.00
CA HIS A 104 2.19 9.01 -8.32
C HIS A 104 1.92 9.57 -9.72
N VAL A 105 2.70 10.53 -10.19
CA VAL A 105 2.61 11.05 -11.57
C VAL A 105 2.93 9.96 -12.60
N GLU A 106 3.99 9.17 -12.38
CA GLU A 106 4.33 8.07 -13.27
C GLU A 106 3.27 6.94 -13.21
N VAL A 107 2.76 6.63 -12.01
CA VAL A 107 1.67 5.65 -11.87
C VAL A 107 0.42 6.09 -12.63
N GLN A 108 0.07 7.38 -12.61
CA GLN A 108 -1.08 7.92 -13.36
C GLN A 108 -0.89 7.89 -14.87
N LYS A 109 0.35 7.88 -15.38
CA LYS A 109 0.58 7.65 -16.82
C LYS A 109 0.26 6.22 -17.24
N ILE A 110 0.48 5.24 -16.35
CA ILE A 110 0.18 3.83 -16.58
C ILE A 110 -1.31 3.55 -16.33
N TYR A 111 -1.87 4.16 -15.31
CA TYR A 111 -3.25 4.02 -14.85
C TYR A 111 -3.93 5.40 -14.72
N PRO A 112 -4.39 6.02 -15.83
CA PRO A 112 -4.87 7.41 -15.83
C PRO A 112 -6.04 7.69 -14.89
N ASP A 113 -6.89 6.69 -14.64
CA ASP A 113 -8.06 6.75 -13.76
C ASP A 113 -7.77 6.26 -12.32
N ALA A 114 -6.50 6.07 -11.95
CA ALA A 114 -6.13 5.66 -10.61
C ALA A 114 -6.41 6.77 -9.60
N THR A 115 -7.20 6.46 -8.57
CA THR A 115 -7.41 7.33 -7.41
C THR A 115 -6.37 6.98 -6.34
N LEU A 116 -5.29 7.76 -6.29
CA LEU A 116 -4.17 7.60 -5.37
C LEU A 116 -4.39 8.41 -4.09
N PRO A 117 -3.78 8.02 -2.95
CA PRO A 117 -3.69 8.89 -1.78
C PRO A 117 -2.83 10.11 -2.11
N THR A 118 -2.96 11.19 -1.34
CA THR A 118 -2.02 12.32 -1.41
C THR A 118 -1.08 12.28 -0.21
N PHE A 119 0.16 12.79 -0.43
CA PHE A 119 1.18 12.92 0.59
C PHE A 119 1.75 14.34 0.59
N ASP A 120 1.42 15.11 1.63
CA ASP A 120 1.96 16.44 1.83
C ASP A 120 3.24 16.34 2.66
N VAL A 121 4.38 16.69 2.09
CA VAL A 121 5.66 16.78 2.81
C VAL A 121 5.66 18.06 3.64
N ILE A 122 5.77 17.90 4.96
CA ILE A 122 5.81 19.03 5.94
C ILE A 122 7.26 19.47 6.17
N SER A 123 8.14 18.49 6.42
CA SER A 123 9.57 18.72 6.56
C SER A 123 10.39 17.56 6.02
N LEU A 124 11.55 17.86 5.49
CA LEU A 124 12.57 16.92 5.08
C LEU A 124 13.91 17.40 5.56
N GLU A 125 14.57 16.62 6.40
CA GLU A 125 15.90 16.87 6.93
C GLU A 125 16.84 15.72 6.57
N ASP A 126 18.11 15.82 6.94
CA ASP A 126 19.13 14.81 6.59
C ASP A 126 18.74 13.39 6.99
N LYS A 127 18.10 13.21 8.14
CA LYS A 127 17.70 11.91 8.69
C LYS A 127 16.21 11.79 9.04
N SER A 128 15.41 12.78 8.73
CA SER A 128 14.00 12.76 9.08
C SER A 128 13.10 13.30 7.99
N LEU A 129 11.88 12.76 7.95
CA LEU A 129 10.82 13.19 7.06
C LEU A 129 9.50 13.20 7.82
N GLU A 130 8.80 14.33 7.76
CA GLU A 130 7.41 14.42 8.20
C GLU A 130 6.51 14.58 6.99
N MET A 131 5.48 13.73 6.90
CA MET A 131 4.50 13.78 5.82
C MET A 131 3.10 13.46 6.29
N ILE A 132 2.10 14.05 5.63
CA ILE A 132 0.68 13.81 5.91
C ILE A 132 0.07 13.02 4.75
N TYR A 133 -0.41 11.82 5.08
CA TYR A 133 -1.22 10.99 4.21
C TYR A 133 -2.68 11.42 4.27
N LYS A 134 -3.34 11.50 3.10
CA LYS A 134 -4.78 11.73 2.98
C LYS A 134 -5.39 10.80 1.96
N SER A 135 -6.41 10.05 2.35
CA SER A 135 -7.18 9.20 1.45
C SER A 135 -8.51 8.78 2.07
N GLY A 136 -9.59 8.87 1.30
CA GLY A 136 -10.90 8.34 1.72
C GLY A 136 -10.92 6.81 1.92
N LYS A 137 -9.86 6.10 1.49
CA LYS A 137 -9.74 4.64 1.67
C LYS A 137 -9.08 4.24 3.00
N ALA A 138 -8.47 5.17 3.73
CA ALA A 138 -7.82 4.96 5.02
C ALA A 138 -6.81 3.78 5.06
N MET A 139 -6.11 3.51 3.93
CA MET A 139 -5.13 2.41 3.82
C MET A 139 -3.72 2.85 4.25
N HIS A 140 -3.61 3.63 5.33
CA HIS A 140 -2.31 4.18 5.77
C HIS A 140 -1.33 3.08 6.24
N HIS A 141 -1.81 1.94 6.74
CA HIS A 141 -0.93 0.80 7.07
C HIS A 141 -0.36 0.11 5.83
N PHE A 142 -1.06 0.13 4.69
CA PHE A 142 -0.48 -0.27 3.40
C PHE A 142 0.69 0.68 3.02
N GLY A 143 0.50 1.98 3.18
CA GLY A 143 1.56 2.97 3.02
C GLY A 143 2.74 2.73 3.96
N LEU A 144 2.49 2.36 5.23
CA LEU A 144 3.53 2.00 6.19
C LEU A 144 4.37 0.80 5.71
N GLY A 145 3.73 -0.22 5.16
CA GLY A 145 4.42 -1.38 4.59
C GLY A 145 5.34 -1.00 3.42
N LEU A 146 4.85 -0.15 2.50
CA LEU A 146 5.65 0.41 1.42
C LEU A 146 6.88 1.18 1.95
N MET A 147 6.69 2.00 2.99
CA MET A 147 7.78 2.77 3.63
C MET A 147 8.83 1.85 4.25
N HIS A 148 8.44 0.80 4.97
CA HIS A 148 9.37 -0.18 5.56
C HIS A 148 10.23 -0.83 4.48
N LYS A 149 9.61 -1.30 3.39
CA LYS A 149 10.34 -1.92 2.27
C LYS A 149 11.21 -0.92 1.51
N THR A 150 10.82 0.35 1.45
CA THR A 150 11.68 1.41 0.89
C THR A 150 12.98 1.49 1.67
N PHE A 151 12.95 1.54 3.01
CA PHE A 151 14.17 1.56 3.81
C PHE A 151 15.00 0.28 3.65
N GLU A 152 14.35 -0.88 3.63
CA GLU A 152 15.03 -2.17 3.41
C GLU A 152 15.75 -2.21 2.05
N HIS A 153 15.12 -1.73 0.99
CA HIS A 153 15.70 -1.62 -0.35
C HIS A 153 17.03 -0.84 -0.35
N PHE A 154 17.09 0.26 0.39
CA PHE A 154 18.31 1.06 0.53
C PHE A 154 19.28 0.54 1.61
N ASN A 155 19.06 -0.66 2.18
CA ASN A 155 19.82 -1.22 3.29
C ASN A 155 19.90 -0.27 4.51
N LYS A 156 18.83 0.44 4.77
CA LYS A 156 18.64 1.37 5.88
C LYS A 156 17.52 0.90 6.81
N LYS A 157 17.45 1.51 7.97
CA LYS A 157 16.38 1.29 8.95
C LYS A 157 15.76 2.62 9.34
N ALA A 158 14.50 2.61 9.74
CA ALA A 158 13.81 3.78 10.26
C ALA A 158 12.90 3.42 11.43
N ASN A 159 12.73 4.38 12.31
CA ASN A 159 11.60 4.45 13.22
C ASN A 159 10.49 5.24 12.55
N ILE A 160 9.30 4.65 12.39
CA ILE A 160 8.15 5.30 11.73
C ILE A 160 7.00 5.33 12.73
N ILE A 161 6.60 6.52 13.11
CA ILE A 161 5.47 6.76 14.02
C ILE A 161 4.27 7.25 13.19
N LEU A 162 3.11 6.64 13.43
CA LEU A 162 1.83 7.05 12.87
C LEU A 162 1.02 7.81 13.91
N GLU A 163 0.55 9.00 13.56
CA GLU A 163 -0.37 9.80 14.35
C GLU A 163 -1.64 10.05 13.54
N LYS A 164 -2.78 9.49 13.95
CA LYS A 164 -4.05 9.77 13.30
C LYS A 164 -4.48 11.21 13.56
N ILE A 165 -4.52 12.05 12.52
CA ILE A 165 -5.10 13.39 12.58
C ILE A 165 -6.62 13.28 12.61
N LYS A 166 -7.19 12.35 11.80
CA LYS A 166 -8.61 11.99 11.86
C LYS A 166 -8.77 10.57 12.42
N PRO A 167 -9.72 10.37 13.35
CA PRO A 167 -9.92 9.06 14.01
C PRO A 167 -10.19 7.91 13.03
N ASP A 168 -10.84 8.19 11.89
CA ASP A 168 -11.16 7.23 10.84
C ASP A 168 -9.95 6.79 9.99
N GLY A 169 -8.78 7.41 10.20
CA GLY A 169 -7.56 7.09 9.46
C GLY A 169 -7.49 7.65 8.05
N THR A 170 -8.44 8.52 7.65
CA THR A 170 -8.42 9.19 6.34
C THR A 170 -7.35 10.27 6.25
N GLU A 171 -6.85 10.74 7.39
CA GLU A 171 -5.74 11.69 7.48
C GLU A 171 -4.78 11.26 8.60
N VAL A 172 -3.53 10.97 8.24
CA VAL A 172 -2.51 10.41 9.15
C VAL A 172 -1.19 11.12 8.93
N ARG A 173 -0.53 11.50 10.03
CA ARG A 173 0.85 12.00 10.02
C ARG A 173 1.80 10.83 10.15
N PHE A 174 2.80 10.79 9.30
CA PHE A 174 3.97 9.92 9.42
C PHE A 174 5.17 10.75 9.88
N LEU A 175 5.77 10.34 10.99
CA LEU A 175 7.05 10.84 11.48
C LEU A 175 8.08 9.74 11.25
N ILE A 176 9.03 9.99 10.37
CA ILE A 176 10.00 9.01 9.87
C ILE A 176 11.40 9.48 10.27
N GLU A 177 12.13 8.65 10.99
CA GLU A 177 13.50 8.92 11.42
C GLU A 177 14.42 7.75 10.98
N GLU A 178 15.43 8.04 10.15
CA GLU A 178 16.46 7.07 9.76
C GLU A 178 17.41 6.80 10.94
N ILE A 179 17.64 5.51 11.27
CA ILE A 179 18.48 5.05 12.37
C ILE A 179 19.69 4.23 11.89
#